data_e1d263fa7e45730a1499aa18a6b9ca65
#
_entry.id   e1d263fa7e45730a1499aa18a6b9ca65
#
_cell.length_a   1.000
_cell.length_b   1.000
_cell.length_c   1.000
_cell.angle_alpha   90.00
_cell.angle_beta   90.00
_cell.angle_gamma   90.00
#
_symmetry.space_group_name_H-M   'P 1'
#
loop_
_entity.id
_entity.type
_entity.pdbx_description
1 polymer ?
#
loop_
_entity_poly.entity_id
_entity_poly.type
_entity_poly.pdbx_seq_one_letter_code
_entity_poly.pdbx_strand_id
1 'polypeptide(L)'
;MEKAKNIDEYISRQRQALSGNPECGTTHYNLGVALLGKKEDAEAEKEFLEAIDCSPSLAEAYVQLGGLCLKRGDLDGCLDWNRRAVKARPGFSEGYGNIGFVHLQRGEVEDAIKAFKRSTAFNFRFIQGFTSLASAYLMKGMVDEAIEACHKALDVEPNFAVAHNNLAIAYLEKGDPANAKTHAKRALDLGYDVAPEILKDLDA
;
A
#
# COMPACT_ATOMS: atom_id res chain seq x y z
N MET A 1 24.34 -20.07 3.92
CA MET A 1 24.43 -19.02 2.87
C MET A 1 24.91 -17.73 3.51
N GLU A 2 26.06 -17.20 3.10
CA GLU A 2 26.55 -15.90 3.57
C GLU A 2 25.57 -14.79 3.15
N LYS A 3 25.23 -13.87 4.07
CA LYS A 3 24.42 -12.69 3.75
C LYS A 3 25.23 -11.77 2.83
N ALA A 4 24.60 -11.23 1.77
CA ALA A 4 25.24 -10.21 0.92
C ALA A 4 25.60 -8.99 1.78
N LYS A 5 26.83 -8.46 1.61
CA LYS A 5 27.33 -7.35 2.43
C LYS A 5 26.75 -6.00 2.00
N ASN A 6 26.31 -5.90 0.74
CA ASN A 6 25.69 -4.72 0.16
C ASN A 6 24.77 -5.11 -1.02
N ILE A 7 24.03 -4.15 -1.54
CA ILE A 7 23.07 -4.33 -2.62
C ILE A 7 23.74 -4.79 -3.93
N ASP A 8 24.97 -4.32 -4.24
CA ASP A 8 25.68 -4.67 -5.47
C ASP A 8 26.11 -6.15 -5.45
N GLU A 9 26.57 -6.63 -4.31
CA GLU A 9 26.89 -8.05 -4.14
C GLU A 9 25.62 -8.91 -4.27
N TYR A 10 24.48 -8.45 -3.74
CA TYR A 10 23.21 -9.15 -3.89
C TYR A 10 22.79 -9.24 -5.37
N ILE A 11 22.84 -8.12 -6.11
CA ILE A 11 22.55 -8.08 -7.55
C ILE A 11 23.45 -9.04 -8.31
N SER A 12 24.77 -9.02 -8.04
CA SER A 12 25.74 -9.92 -8.69
C SER A 12 25.40 -11.39 -8.44
N ARG A 13 25.00 -11.75 -7.22
CA ARG A 13 24.57 -13.11 -6.88
C ARG A 13 23.29 -13.51 -7.62
N GLN A 14 22.30 -12.59 -7.76
CA GLN A 14 21.08 -12.89 -8.51
C GLN A 14 21.40 -13.10 -10.00
N ARG A 15 22.23 -12.25 -10.61
CA ARG A 15 22.68 -12.40 -12.01
C ARG A 15 23.44 -13.71 -12.23
N GLN A 16 24.30 -14.11 -11.29
CA GLN A 16 25.00 -15.39 -11.33
C GLN A 16 24.02 -16.58 -11.22
N ALA A 17 23.01 -16.48 -10.36
CA ALA A 17 21.97 -17.50 -10.25
C ALA A 17 21.18 -17.67 -11.55
N LEU A 18 20.85 -16.56 -12.23
CA LEU A 18 20.17 -16.56 -13.52
C LEU A 18 21.03 -17.14 -14.65
N SER A 19 22.36 -17.03 -14.59
CA SER A 19 23.23 -17.68 -15.57
C SER A 19 23.17 -19.21 -15.51
N GLY A 20 22.84 -19.76 -14.34
CA GLY A 20 22.63 -21.21 -14.15
C GLY A 20 21.18 -21.67 -14.32
N ASN A 21 20.21 -20.79 -14.07
CA ASN A 21 18.77 -21.06 -14.21
C ASN A 21 18.03 -19.80 -14.68
N PRO A 22 18.02 -19.51 -15.99
CA PRO A 22 17.42 -18.30 -16.55
C PRO A 22 15.89 -18.25 -16.44
N GLU A 23 15.21 -19.36 -16.20
CA GLU A 23 13.74 -19.42 -16.08
C GLU A 23 13.24 -19.32 -14.63
N CYS A 24 14.06 -18.83 -13.70
CA CYS A 24 13.66 -18.70 -12.31
C CYS A 24 12.95 -17.37 -12.05
N GLY A 25 11.62 -17.32 -12.15
CA GLY A 25 10.82 -16.11 -11.94
C GLY A 25 11.05 -15.44 -10.57
N THR A 26 11.28 -16.21 -9.51
CA THR A 26 11.61 -15.66 -8.19
C THR A 26 12.96 -14.93 -8.18
N THR A 27 13.96 -15.44 -8.92
CA THR A 27 15.28 -14.80 -9.01
C THR A 27 15.20 -13.50 -9.82
N HIS A 28 14.45 -13.48 -10.93
CA HIS A 28 14.14 -12.26 -11.68
C HIS A 28 13.43 -11.22 -10.79
N TYR A 29 12.39 -11.63 -10.07
CA TYR A 29 11.70 -10.76 -9.12
C TYR A 29 12.67 -10.16 -8.08
N ASN A 30 13.48 -10.96 -7.44
CA ASN A 30 14.44 -10.51 -6.44
C ASN A 30 15.49 -9.55 -7.02
N LEU A 31 15.94 -9.78 -8.23
CA LEU A 31 16.84 -8.89 -8.95
C LEU A 31 16.13 -7.55 -9.24
N GLY A 32 14.91 -7.60 -9.75
CA GLY A 32 14.09 -6.40 -9.99
C GLY A 32 13.90 -5.55 -8.73
N VAL A 33 13.59 -6.16 -7.59
CA VAL A 33 13.46 -5.45 -6.30
C VAL A 33 14.78 -4.79 -5.88
N ALA A 34 15.91 -5.47 -6.06
CA ALA A 34 17.22 -4.90 -5.75
C ALA A 34 17.57 -3.71 -6.66
N LEU A 35 17.24 -3.80 -7.95
CA LEU A 35 17.43 -2.73 -8.93
C LEU A 35 16.55 -1.50 -8.61
N LEU A 36 15.30 -1.70 -8.16
CA LEU A 36 14.46 -0.61 -7.65
C LEU A 36 15.11 0.11 -6.46
N GLY A 37 15.74 -0.63 -5.55
CA GLY A 37 16.49 -0.07 -4.43
C GLY A 37 17.66 0.82 -4.88
N LYS A 38 18.22 0.57 -6.05
CA LYS A 38 19.25 1.40 -6.72
C LYS A 38 18.68 2.49 -7.61
N LYS A 39 17.35 2.57 -7.76
CA LYS A 39 16.64 3.49 -8.67
C LYS A 39 16.92 3.20 -10.16
N GLU A 40 17.29 1.97 -10.48
CA GLU A 40 17.49 1.46 -11.84
C GLU A 40 16.16 0.94 -12.40
N ASP A 41 15.15 1.83 -12.48
CA ASP A 41 13.75 1.49 -12.74
C ASP A 41 13.52 0.74 -14.07
N ALA A 42 14.26 1.13 -15.13
CA ALA A 42 14.09 0.50 -16.45
C ALA A 42 14.63 -0.95 -16.49
N GLU A 43 15.71 -1.23 -15.77
CA GLU A 43 16.22 -2.60 -15.64
C GLU A 43 15.30 -3.43 -14.72
N ALA A 44 14.84 -2.84 -13.61
CA ALA A 44 13.88 -3.48 -12.71
C ALA A 44 12.59 -3.89 -13.43
N GLU A 45 12.06 -3.03 -14.31
CA GLU A 45 10.87 -3.32 -15.12
C GLU A 45 11.08 -4.56 -16.01
N LYS A 46 12.23 -4.67 -16.69
CA LYS A 46 12.57 -5.85 -17.49
C LYS A 46 12.59 -7.12 -16.64
N GLU A 47 13.24 -7.06 -15.48
CA GLU A 47 13.32 -8.20 -14.60
C GLU A 47 11.97 -8.63 -14.06
N PHE A 48 11.04 -7.70 -13.77
CA PHE A 48 9.68 -8.07 -13.38
C PHE A 48 8.87 -8.66 -14.54
N LEU A 49 9.08 -8.22 -15.78
CA LEU A 49 8.46 -8.83 -16.96
C LEU A 49 8.94 -10.27 -17.15
N GLU A 50 10.25 -10.52 -17.07
CA GLU A 50 10.81 -11.88 -17.09
C GLU A 50 10.26 -12.72 -15.92
N ALA A 51 10.10 -12.12 -14.73
CA ALA A 51 9.56 -12.82 -13.58
C ALA A 51 8.14 -13.32 -13.82
N ILE A 52 7.26 -12.54 -14.46
CA ILE A 52 5.89 -12.96 -14.76
C ILE A 52 5.83 -13.92 -15.95
N ASP A 53 6.73 -13.83 -16.92
CA ASP A 53 6.81 -14.77 -18.02
C ASP A 53 7.24 -16.17 -17.53
N CYS A 54 8.24 -16.23 -16.66
CA CYS A 54 8.68 -17.47 -16.03
C CYS A 54 7.71 -18.02 -14.96
N SER A 55 7.01 -17.13 -14.27
CA SER A 55 6.11 -17.46 -13.15
C SER A 55 4.83 -16.61 -13.17
N PRO A 56 3.84 -16.95 -14.03
CA PRO A 56 2.62 -16.14 -14.22
C PRO A 56 1.74 -15.99 -12.95
N SER A 57 1.94 -16.82 -11.93
CA SER A 57 1.23 -16.73 -10.65
C SER A 57 1.92 -15.82 -9.62
N LEU A 58 3.08 -15.25 -9.94
CA LEU A 58 3.86 -14.39 -9.04
C LEU A 58 3.23 -12.98 -8.95
N ALA A 59 2.17 -12.87 -8.14
CA ALA A 59 1.36 -11.65 -8.02
C ALA A 59 2.17 -10.43 -7.58
N GLU A 60 3.23 -10.64 -6.79
CA GLU A 60 4.15 -9.61 -6.34
C GLU A 60 4.83 -8.86 -7.51
N ALA A 61 5.22 -9.58 -8.56
CA ALA A 61 5.87 -8.96 -9.73
C ALA A 61 4.91 -8.02 -10.48
N TYR A 62 3.65 -8.41 -10.64
CA TYR A 62 2.62 -7.54 -11.23
C TYR A 62 2.42 -6.26 -10.41
N VAL A 63 2.42 -6.36 -9.08
CA VAL A 63 2.28 -5.19 -8.20
C VAL A 63 3.48 -4.25 -8.34
N GLN A 64 4.70 -4.76 -8.49
CA GLN A 64 5.87 -3.92 -8.75
C GLN A 64 5.78 -3.19 -10.09
N LEU A 65 5.31 -3.85 -11.14
CA LEU A 65 5.05 -3.21 -12.44
C LEU A 65 3.98 -2.11 -12.30
N GLY A 66 2.92 -2.36 -11.55
CA GLY A 66 1.91 -1.35 -11.19
C GLY A 66 2.52 -0.17 -10.44
N GLY A 67 3.44 -0.40 -9.52
CA GLY A 67 4.17 0.64 -8.80
C GLY A 67 5.05 1.50 -9.71
N LEU A 68 5.71 0.90 -10.70
CA LEU A 68 6.48 1.63 -11.71
C LEU A 68 5.59 2.50 -12.59
N CYS A 69 4.41 2.02 -13.00
CA CYS A 69 3.41 2.82 -13.70
C CYS A 69 2.96 4.01 -12.85
N LEU A 70 2.65 3.78 -11.57
CA LEU A 70 2.25 4.85 -10.64
C LEU A 70 3.35 5.92 -10.50
N LYS A 71 4.61 5.52 -10.38
CA LYS A 71 5.75 6.42 -10.31
C LYS A 71 5.86 7.34 -11.55
N ARG A 72 5.41 6.86 -12.72
CA ARG A 72 5.36 7.62 -13.98
C ARG A 72 4.06 8.42 -14.15
N GLY A 73 3.13 8.35 -13.19
CA GLY A 73 1.80 8.97 -13.28
C GLY A 73 0.80 8.21 -14.15
N ASP A 74 1.15 7.00 -14.61
CA ASP A 74 0.29 6.13 -15.42
C ASP A 74 -0.68 5.34 -14.50
N LEU A 75 -1.82 5.96 -14.20
CA LEU A 75 -2.86 5.34 -13.37
C LEU A 75 -3.56 4.17 -14.08
N ASP A 76 -3.66 4.22 -15.42
CA ASP A 76 -4.29 3.14 -16.20
C ASP A 76 -3.42 1.89 -16.20
N GLY A 77 -2.13 2.04 -16.46
CA GLY A 77 -1.15 0.95 -16.36
C GLY A 77 -1.07 0.38 -14.94
N CYS A 78 -1.07 1.25 -13.92
CA CYS A 78 -1.10 0.81 -12.53
C CYS A 78 -2.34 -0.06 -12.24
N LEU A 79 -3.53 0.37 -12.68
CA LEU A 79 -4.77 -0.37 -12.50
C LEU A 79 -4.74 -1.72 -13.21
N ASP A 80 -4.29 -1.76 -14.47
CA ASP A 80 -4.23 -3.00 -15.26
C ASP A 80 -3.29 -4.03 -14.63
N TRP A 81 -2.08 -3.63 -14.26
CA TRP A 81 -1.13 -4.53 -13.60
C TRP A 81 -1.66 -5.09 -12.28
N ASN A 82 -2.32 -4.27 -11.45
CA ASN A 82 -2.89 -4.76 -10.19
C ASN A 82 -4.12 -5.65 -10.42
N ARG A 83 -4.92 -5.44 -11.47
CA ARG A 83 -5.97 -6.38 -11.89
C ARG A 83 -5.39 -7.73 -12.31
N ARG A 84 -4.27 -7.73 -13.02
CA ARG A 84 -3.55 -8.96 -13.37
C ARG A 84 -2.99 -9.64 -12.12
N ALA A 85 -2.47 -8.90 -11.14
CA ALA A 85 -2.01 -9.46 -9.88
C ALA A 85 -3.11 -10.23 -9.14
N VAL A 86 -4.31 -9.63 -8.98
CA VAL A 86 -5.43 -10.29 -8.30
C VAL A 86 -6.07 -11.42 -9.11
N LYS A 87 -5.89 -11.42 -10.44
CA LYS A 87 -6.25 -12.54 -11.32
C LYS A 87 -5.26 -13.69 -11.19
N ALA A 88 -3.96 -13.39 -11.15
CA ALA A 88 -2.89 -14.38 -11.00
C ALA A 88 -2.94 -15.08 -9.63
N ARG A 89 -3.26 -14.33 -8.58
CA ARG A 89 -3.46 -14.86 -7.22
C ARG A 89 -4.72 -14.27 -6.59
N PRO A 90 -5.86 -14.97 -6.69
CA PRO A 90 -7.10 -14.57 -6.01
C PRO A 90 -6.85 -14.41 -4.50
N GLY A 91 -7.35 -13.29 -3.95
CA GLY A 91 -7.12 -12.98 -2.52
C GLY A 91 -5.83 -12.22 -2.22
N PHE A 92 -5.09 -11.78 -3.23
CA PHE A 92 -3.90 -10.96 -3.03
C PHE A 92 -4.28 -9.55 -2.56
N SER A 93 -4.20 -9.33 -1.27
CA SER A 93 -4.70 -8.11 -0.57
C SER A 93 -4.04 -6.83 -1.08
N GLU A 94 -2.73 -6.86 -1.33
CA GLU A 94 -1.96 -5.70 -1.82
C GLU A 94 -2.45 -5.25 -3.19
N GLY A 95 -2.75 -6.19 -4.08
CA GLY A 95 -3.32 -5.87 -5.40
C GLY A 95 -4.68 -5.16 -5.30
N TYR A 96 -5.57 -5.62 -4.40
CA TYR A 96 -6.83 -4.94 -4.14
C TYR A 96 -6.63 -3.58 -3.46
N GLY A 97 -5.64 -3.44 -2.57
CA GLY A 97 -5.26 -2.17 -1.96
C GLY A 97 -4.83 -1.14 -3.00
N ASN A 98 -3.98 -1.54 -3.93
CA ASN A 98 -3.52 -0.66 -5.01
C ASN A 98 -4.64 -0.29 -6.00
N ILE A 99 -5.53 -1.23 -6.33
CA ILE A 99 -6.74 -0.95 -7.13
C ILE A 99 -7.57 0.13 -6.44
N GLY A 100 -7.82 -0.01 -5.13
CA GLY A 100 -8.55 0.99 -4.35
C GLY A 100 -7.86 2.35 -4.34
N PHE A 101 -6.54 2.36 -4.21
CA PHE A 101 -5.76 3.60 -4.28
C PHE A 101 -5.91 4.31 -5.63
N VAL A 102 -5.82 3.59 -6.75
CA VAL A 102 -6.01 4.18 -8.08
C VAL A 102 -7.41 4.76 -8.23
N HIS A 103 -8.46 4.05 -7.77
CA HIS A 103 -9.82 4.58 -7.79
C HIS A 103 -9.97 5.86 -6.95
N LEU A 104 -9.30 5.95 -5.76
CA LEU A 104 -9.28 7.20 -4.99
C LEU A 104 -8.62 8.35 -5.74
N GLN A 105 -7.48 8.11 -6.40
CA GLN A 105 -6.78 9.13 -7.21
C GLN A 105 -7.64 9.66 -8.36
N ARG A 106 -8.62 8.87 -8.82
CA ARG A 106 -9.59 9.26 -9.85
C ARG A 106 -10.86 9.88 -9.28
N GLY A 107 -11.00 9.97 -7.96
CA GLY A 107 -12.23 10.42 -7.32
C GLY A 107 -13.38 9.38 -7.34
N GLU A 108 -13.09 8.15 -7.71
CA GLU A 108 -14.06 7.03 -7.80
C GLU A 108 -14.20 6.36 -6.43
N VAL A 109 -14.72 7.11 -5.45
CA VAL A 109 -14.68 6.73 -4.02
C VAL A 109 -15.41 5.42 -3.72
N GLU A 110 -16.56 5.16 -4.38
CA GLU A 110 -17.33 3.93 -4.20
C GLU A 110 -16.56 2.68 -4.65
N ASP A 111 -15.84 2.78 -5.75
CA ASP A 111 -15.06 1.65 -6.27
C ASP A 111 -13.78 1.45 -5.44
N ALA A 112 -13.20 2.53 -4.91
CA ALA A 112 -12.14 2.47 -3.93
C ALA A 112 -12.57 1.72 -2.66
N ILE A 113 -13.72 2.06 -2.08
CA ILE A 113 -14.28 1.37 -0.90
C ILE A 113 -14.47 -0.13 -1.18
N LYS A 114 -15.04 -0.49 -2.35
CA LYS A 114 -15.21 -1.91 -2.74
C LYS A 114 -13.88 -2.65 -2.79
N ALA A 115 -12.85 -2.03 -3.38
CA ALA A 115 -11.53 -2.62 -3.51
C ALA A 115 -10.84 -2.76 -2.14
N PHE A 116 -10.86 -1.72 -1.29
CA PHE A 116 -10.29 -1.77 0.05
C PHE A 116 -11.00 -2.77 0.96
N LYS A 117 -12.32 -2.90 0.87
CA LYS A 117 -13.06 -3.96 1.57
C LYS A 117 -12.56 -5.35 1.20
N ARG A 118 -12.30 -5.60 -0.09
CA ARG A 118 -11.70 -6.89 -0.51
C ARG A 118 -10.30 -7.06 0.04
N SER A 119 -9.48 -6.02 -0.04
CA SER A 119 -8.11 -6.03 0.49
C SER A 119 -8.08 -6.43 1.96
N THR A 120 -8.89 -5.76 2.80
CA THR A 120 -8.96 -6.03 4.25
C THR A 120 -9.65 -7.35 4.60
N ALA A 121 -10.56 -7.84 3.77
CA ALA A 121 -11.19 -9.16 3.95
C ALA A 121 -10.20 -10.32 3.70
N PHE A 122 -9.29 -10.16 2.74
CA PHE A 122 -8.27 -11.18 2.46
C PHE A 122 -7.07 -11.12 3.40
N ASN A 123 -6.77 -9.95 3.96
CA ASN A 123 -5.70 -9.80 4.94
C ASN A 123 -6.14 -8.85 6.06
N PHE A 124 -6.63 -9.43 7.15
CA PHE A 124 -7.06 -8.70 8.35
C PHE A 124 -5.92 -8.00 9.11
N ARG A 125 -4.66 -8.25 8.74
CA ARG A 125 -3.48 -7.56 9.27
C ARG A 125 -2.93 -6.48 8.34
N PHE A 126 -3.60 -6.21 7.25
CA PHE A 126 -3.16 -5.20 6.29
C PHE A 126 -3.57 -3.78 6.76
N ILE A 127 -2.76 -3.22 7.63
CA ILE A 127 -3.01 -1.93 8.32
C ILE A 127 -3.29 -0.81 7.33
N GLN A 128 -2.48 -0.71 6.26
CA GLN A 128 -2.66 0.29 5.20
C GLN A 128 -4.02 0.14 4.48
N GLY A 129 -4.49 -1.08 4.31
CA GLY A 129 -5.81 -1.35 3.75
C GLY A 129 -6.93 -0.78 4.61
N PHE A 130 -6.85 -0.95 5.93
CA PHE A 130 -7.84 -0.39 6.85
C PHE A 130 -7.81 1.14 6.91
N THR A 131 -6.63 1.75 6.97
CA THR A 131 -6.52 3.22 7.01
C THR A 131 -6.92 3.86 5.69
N SER A 132 -6.63 3.23 4.55
CA SER A 132 -7.11 3.68 3.24
C SER A 132 -8.63 3.55 3.12
N LEU A 133 -9.21 2.48 3.67
CA LEU A 133 -10.66 2.29 3.75
C LEU A 133 -11.30 3.38 4.61
N ALA A 134 -10.69 3.70 5.76
CA ALA A 134 -11.17 4.78 6.63
C ALA A 134 -11.14 6.13 5.91
N SER A 135 -10.05 6.46 5.22
CA SER A 135 -9.96 7.68 4.41
C SER A 135 -11.04 7.74 3.33
N ALA A 136 -11.30 6.63 2.64
CA ALA A 136 -12.36 6.57 1.63
C ALA A 136 -13.76 6.73 2.25
N TYR A 137 -14.00 6.21 3.45
CA TYR A 137 -15.24 6.42 4.17
C TYR A 137 -15.42 7.88 4.61
N LEU A 138 -14.37 8.54 5.13
CA LEU A 138 -14.41 9.98 5.46
C LEU A 138 -14.74 10.81 4.22
N MET A 139 -14.09 10.57 3.09
CA MET A 139 -14.42 11.27 1.84
C MET A 139 -15.89 11.12 1.42
N LYS A 140 -16.57 10.08 1.90
CA LYS A 140 -17.99 9.82 1.63
C LYS A 140 -18.90 10.26 2.77
N GLY A 141 -18.39 10.81 3.87
CA GLY A 141 -19.16 11.18 5.06
C GLY A 141 -19.65 9.99 5.89
N MET A 142 -19.09 8.79 5.69
CA MET A 142 -19.41 7.57 6.42
C MET A 142 -18.53 7.49 7.68
N VAL A 143 -18.84 8.35 8.64
CA VAL A 143 -17.95 8.61 9.79
C VAL A 143 -17.84 7.40 10.72
N ASP A 144 -18.93 6.72 11.01
CA ASP A 144 -18.92 5.57 11.92
C ASP A 144 -18.12 4.40 11.34
N GLU A 145 -18.26 4.14 10.03
CA GLU A 145 -17.49 3.13 9.34
C GLU A 145 -16.01 3.49 9.26
N ALA A 146 -15.67 4.77 9.15
CA ALA A 146 -14.28 5.23 9.20
C ALA A 146 -13.66 4.97 10.58
N ILE A 147 -14.38 5.27 11.66
CA ILE A 147 -13.95 4.99 13.03
C ILE A 147 -13.71 3.47 13.22
N GLU A 148 -14.65 2.64 12.79
CA GLU A 148 -14.50 1.18 12.89
C GLU A 148 -13.27 0.67 12.12
N ALA A 149 -13.04 1.17 10.91
CA ALA A 149 -11.88 0.80 10.11
C ALA A 149 -10.55 1.22 10.77
N CYS A 150 -10.50 2.42 11.35
CA CYS A 150 -9.33 2.88 12.10
C CYS A 150 -9.05 2.02 13.34
N HIS A 151 -10.09 1.64 14.09
CA HIS A 151 -9.90 0.75 15.24
C HIS A 151 -9.35 -0.61 14.81
N LYS A 152 -9.82 -1.20 13.71
CA LYS A 152 -9.24 -2.44 13.16
C LYS A 152 -7.76 -2.28 12.79
N ALA A 153 -7.34 -1.12 12.30
CA ALA A 153 -5.92 -0.84 12.07
C ALA A 153 -5.14 -0.80 13.40
N LEU A 154 -5.69 -0.16 14.44
CA LEU A 154 -5.06 -0.05 15.75
C LEU A 154 -5.06 -1.35 16.55
N ASP A 155 -5.99 -2.26 16.31
CA ASP A 155 -5.96 -3.62 16.86
C ASP A 155 -4.73 -4.40 16.38
N VAL A 156 -4.24 -4.10 15.19
CA VAL A 156 -3.03 -4.72 14.62
C VAL A 156 -1.77 -3.98 15.07
N GLU A 157 -1.78 -2.65 15.00
CA GLU A 157 -0.65 -1.78 15.37
C GLU A 157 -1.17 -0.57 16.16
N PRO A 158 -1.16 -0.64 17.51
CA PRO A 158 -1.70 0.41 18.38
C PRO A 158 -1.02 1.78 18.23
N ASN A 159 0.17 1.82 17.65
CA ASN A 159 0.95 3.05 17.46
C ASN A 159 0.98 3.50 15.99
N PHE A 160 -0.03 3.12 15.20
CA PHE A 160 -0.06 3.52 13.79
C PHE A 160 -0.61 4.96 13.66
N ALA A 161 0.30 5.92 13.49
CA ALA A 161 0.01 7.36 13.51
C ALA A 161 -1.08 7.79 12.52
N VAL A 162 -1.11 7.20 11.30
CA VAL A 162 -2.14 7.51 10.28
C VAL A 162 -3.55 7.13 10.76
N ALA A 163 -3.70 6.02 11.47
CA ALA A 163 -5.01 5.62 12.03
C ALA A 163 -5.47 6.61 13.10
N HIS A 164 -4.57 7.08 13.96
CA HIS A 164 -4.88 8.11 14.95
C HIS A 164 -5.26 9.45 14.28
N ASN A 165 -4.56 9.87 13.24
CA ASN A 165 -4.95 11.06 12.48
C ASN A 165 -6.33 10.93 11.85
N ASN A 166 -6.64 9.79 11.23
CA ASN A 166 -7.96 9.56 10.64
C ASN A 166 -9.07 9.51 11.71
N LEU A 167 -8.79 8.98 12.91
CA LEU A 167 -9.72 9.04 14.03
C LEU A 167 -9.95 10.47 14.51
N ALA A 168 -8.91 11.29 14.56
CA ALA A 168 -9.07 12.71 14.92
C ALA A 168 -10.05 13.43 13.96
N ILE A 169 -9.88 13.21 12.65
CA ILE A 169 -10.79 13.75 11.64
C ILE A 169 -12.20 13.19 11.83
N ALA A 170 -12.34 11.88 11.97
CA ALA A 170 -13.64 11.23 12.11
C ALA A 170 -14.40 11.71 13.35
N TYR A 171 -13.72 11.88 14.49
CA TYR A 171 -14.36 12.37 15.71
C TYR A 171 -14.71 13.86 15.64
N LEU A 172 -13.94 14.68 14.91
CA LEU A 172 -14.34 16.07 14.62
C LEU A 172 -15.62 16.11 13.80
N GLU A 173 -15.70 15.35 12.72
CA GLU A 173 -16.91 15.27 11.88
C GLU A 173 -18.12 14.71 12.66
N LYS A 174 -17.88 13.85 13.65
CA LYS A 174 -18.90 13.30 14.54
C LYS A 174 -19.38 14.31 15.60
N GLY A 175 -18.67 15.42 15.81
CA GLY A 175 -18.94 16.38 16.86
C GLY A 175 -18.43 15.95 18.24
N ASP A 176 -17.39 15.15 18.30
CA ASP A 176 -16.72 14.70 19.52
C ASP A 176 -15.28 15.26 19.61
N PRO A 177 -15.13 16.53 20.00
CA PRO A 177 -13.82 17.19 20.06
C PRO A 177 -12.89 16.59 21.12
N ALA A 178 -13.41 15.95 22.16
CA ALA A 178 -12.60 15.35 23.22
C ALA A 178 -11.82 14.14 22.70
N ASN A 179 -12.49 13.22 22.01
CA ASN A 179 -11.84 12.09 21.36
C ASN A 179 -10.96 12.53 20.19
N ALA A 180 -11.40 13.52 19.40
CA ALA A 180 -10.61 14.09 18.32
C ALA A 180 -9.26 14.63 18.83
N LYS A 181 -9.26 15.41 19.92
CA LYS A 181 -8.05 15.96 20.56
C LYS A 181 -7.11 14.86 21.06
N THR A 182 -7.67 13.82 21.66
CA THR A 182 -6.91 12.67 22.17
C THR A 182 -6.14 11.98 21.03
N HIS A 183 -6.82 11.72 19.92
CA HIS A 183 -6.22 11.04 18.77
C HIS A 183 -5.28 11.94 17.97
N ALA A 184 -5.58 13.24 17.82
CA ALA A 184 -4.66 14.19 17.19
C ALA A 184 -3.34 14.29 17.97
N LYS A 185 -3.41 14.41 19.30
CA LYS A 185 -2.22 14.40 20.15
C LYS A 185 -1.42 13.12 20.00
N ARG A 186 -2.09 11.97 19.97
CA ARG A 186 -1.40 10.69 19.79
C ARG A 186 -0.70 10.60 18.42
N ALA A 187 -1.32 11.09 17.35
CA ALA A 187 -0.69 11.16 16.03
C ALA A 187 0.58 12.02 16.04
N LEU A 188 0.52 13.21 16.69
CA LEU A 188 1.68 14.10 16.88
C LEU A 188 2.79 13.42 17.67
N ASP A 189 2.47 12.78 18.81
CA ASP A 189 3.45 12.06 19.65
C ASP A 189 4.16 10.93 18.89
N LEU A 190 3.49 10.38 17.87
CA LEU A 190 4.03 9.36 16.97
C LEU A 190 4.77 9.95 15.75
N GLY A 191 4.93 11.28 15.70
CA GLY A 191 5.68 11.97 14.64
C GLY A 191 4.88 12.21 13.36
N TYR A 192 3.55 12.11 13.39
CA TYR A 192 2.70 12.44 12.25
C TYR A 192 2.43 13.96 12.21
N ASP A 193 2.54 14.54 11.02
CA ASP A 193 2.24 15.96 10.82
C ASP A 193 0.73 16.15 10.66
N VAL A 194 0.06 16.46 11.77
CA VAL A 194 -1.39 16.71 11.81
C VAL A 194 -1.68 18.09 11.23
N ALA A 195 -2.65 18.16 10.32
CA ALA A 195 -3.02 19.40 9.64
C ALA A 195 -3.35 20.53 10.64
N PRO A 196 -2.83 21.76 10.45
CA PRO A 196 -3.04 22.89 11.37
C PRO A 196 -4.52 23.23 11.59
N GLU A 197 -5.37 22.98 10.58
CA GLU A 197 -6.80 23.19 10.66
C GLU A 197 -7.44 22.31 11.74
N ILE A 198 -7.07 21.04 11.79
CA ILE A 198 -7.53 20.07 12.79
C ILE A 198 -7.14 20.54 14.20
N LEU A 199 -5.91 21.06 14.34
CA LEU A 199 -5.41 21.54 15.64
C LEU A 199 -6.15 22.80 16.11
N LYS A 200 -6.47 23.72 15.20
CA LYS A 200 -7.25 24.92 15.52
C LYS A 200 -8.66 24.60 16.01
N ASP A 201 -9.33 23.66 15.35
CA ASP A 201 -10.67 23.22 15.72
C ASP A 201 -10.71 22.53 17.08
N LEU A 202 -9.56 22.03 17.54
CA LEU A 202 -9.43 21.37 18.85
C LEU A 202 -9.05 22.32 20.00
N ASP A 203 -8.58 23.54 19.68
CA ASP A 203 -8.21 24.56 20.68
C ASP A 203 -9.27 25.67 20.82
N ALA A 204 -10.33 25.63 19.99
CA ALA A 204 -11.47 26.54 20.02
C ALA A 204 -12.55 26.03 20.98
#